data_7efa2af5a5a24b06be50c9854fd7827a
#
_entry.id   7efa2af5a5a24b06be50c9854fd7827a
#
_cell.length_a   1.000
_cell.length_b   1.000
_cell.length_c   1.000
_cell.angle_alpha   90.00
_cell.angle_beta   90.00
_cell.angle_gamma   90.00
#
_symmetry.space_group_name_H-M   'P 1'
#
loop_
_entity.id
_entity.type
_entity.pdbx_description
1 polymer ?
#
loop_
_entity_poly.entity_id
_entity_poly.type
_entity_poly.pdbx_seq_one_letter_code
_entity_poly.pdbx_strand_id
1 'polypeptide(L)'
;MIADWVIVMLYIRTHLPPKAKRFMPWFIGSVVALYFTHLSFTTILVFNGIGITVITGLAMVMAMYALYTMLQSKVVIQLETSGYFWANVGFIVFFSGNFVLFLFVNYFEKTDITVLALLWPLVHNTLLNIYRIIMTIALTRKTI
;
A
#
# COMPACT_ATOMS: atom_id res chain seq x y z
N MET A 1 -10.88 -1.61 -1.55
CA MET A 1 -9.48 -1.91 -1.87
C MET A 1 -8.87 -0.97 -2.91
N ILE A 2 -9.36 -0.91 -4.19
CA ILE A 2 -8.79 0.06 -5.17
C ILE A 2 -8.98 1.49 -4.71
N ALA A 3 -10.10 1.83 -4.09
CA ALA A 3 -10.36 3.14 -3.53
C ALA A 3 -9.36 3.51 -2.43
N ASP A 4 -9.09 2.58 -1.52
CA ASP A 4 -8.10 2.78 -0.44
C ASP A 4 -6.72 3.01 -1.01
N TRP A 5 -6.36 2.22 -2.04
CA TRP A 5 -5.09 2.40 -2.76
C TRP A 5 -4.99 3.79 -3.39
N VAL A 6 -6.05 4.26 -4.06
CA VAL A 6 -6.08 5.61 -4.65
C VAL A 6 -5.91 6.67 -3.58
N ILE A 7 -6.59 6.55 -2.44
CA ILE A 7 -6.47 7.48 -1.31
C ILE A 7 -5.03 7.54 -0.80
N VAL A 8 -4.40 6.37 -0.61
CA VAL A 8 -2.98 6.30 -0.19
C VAL A 8 -2.06 6.95 -1.22
N MET A 9 -2.28 6.70 -2.52
CA MET A 9 -1.49 7.31 -3.59
C MET A 9 -1.67 8.82 -3.65
N LEU A 10 -2.87 9.33 -3.45
CA LEU A 10 -3.14 10.77 -3.37
C LEU A 10 -2.46 11.41 -2.14
N TYR A 11 -2.47 10.73 -1.00
CA TYR A 11 -1.74 11.17 0.19
C TYR A 11 -0.23 11.22 -0.07
N ILE A 12 0.36 10.16 -0.61
CA ILE A 12 1.79 10.12 -0.97
C ILE A 12 2.14 11.25 -1.94
N ARG A 13 1.28 11.51 -2.95
CA ARG A 13 1.46 12.59 -3.92
C ARG A 13 1.67 13.95 -3.28
N THR A 14 1.01 14.26 -2.17
CA THR A 14 1.11 15.58 -1.54
C THR A 14 2.54 15.95 -1.14
N HIS A 15 3.37 14.96 -0.86
CA HIS A 15 4.72 15.11 -0.32
C HIS A 15 5.84 14.77 -1.32
N LEU A 16 5.49 14.36 -2.54
CA LEU A 16 6.47 14.06 -3.58
C LEU A 16 7.10 15.34 -4.18
N PRO A 17 8.32 15.24 -4.72
CA PRO A 17 8.94 16.33 -5.44
C PRO A 17 8.13 16.73 -6.68
N PRO A 18 8.22 18.00 -7.16
CA PRO A 18 7.35 18.54 -8.21
C PRO A 18 7.30 17.69 -9.50
N LYS A 19 8.43 17.13 -9.91
CA LYS A 19 8.51 16.25 -11.09
C LYS A 19 7.66 14.99 -10.91
N ALA A 20 7.84 14.26 -9.81
CA ALA A 20 7.08 13.05 -9.49
C ALA A 20 5.59 13.37 -9.26
N LYS A 21 5.28 14.48 -8.58
CA LYS A 21 3.92 14.95 -8.34
C LYS A 21 3.12 15.17 -9.63
N ARG A 22 3.78 15.63 -10.70
CA ARG A 22 3.15 15.84 -12.01
C ARG A 22 2.79 14.53 -12.72
N PHE A 23 3.59 13.48 -12.56
CA PHE A 23 3.35 12.17 -13.18
C PHE A 23 2.36 11.31 -12.41
N MET A 24 2.17 11.57 -11.12
CA MET A 24 1.36 10.73 -10.24
C MET A 24 -0.10 10.54 -10.70
N PRO A 25 -0.84 11.54 -11.21
CA PRO A 25 -2.21 11.35 -11.69
C PRO A 25 -2.28 10.38 -12.89
N TRP A 26 -1.32 10.46 -13.81
CA TRP A 26 -1.23 9.55 -14.94
C TRP A 26 -0.92 8.12 -14.49
N PHE A 27 -0.01 7.96 -13.53
CA PHE A 27 0.30 6.68 -12.93
C PHE A 27 -0.93 6.07 -12.25
N ILE A 28 -1.63 6.82 -11.40
CA ILE A 28 -2.87 6.37 -10.73
C ILE A 28 -3.92 5.98 -11.78
N GLY A 29 -4.16 6.83 -12.78
CA GLY A 29 -5.12 6.57 -13.85
C GLY A 29 -4.80 5.30 -14.64
N SER A 30 -3.53 5.08 -14.99
CA SER A 30 -3.09 3.88 -15.69
C SER A 30 -3.30 2.61 -14.88
N VAL A 31 -2.94 2.63 -13.59
CA VAL A 31 -3.12 1.46 -12.70
C VAL A 31 -4.59 1.15 -12.50
N VAL A 32 -5.44 2.16 -12.30
CA VAL A 32 -6.89 2.01 -12.19
C VAL A 32 -7.48 1.43 -13.47
N ALA A 33 -7.10 1.95 -14.63
CA ALA A 33 -7.56 1.45 -15.94
C ALA A 33 -7.15 -0.01 -16.14
N LEU A 34 -5.89 -0.37 -15.87
CA LEU A 34 -5.40 -1.74 -15.96
C LEU A 34 -6.14 -2.68 -15.00
N TYR A 35 -6.42 -2.23 -13.79
CA TYR A 35 -7.18 -3.01 -12.82
C TYR A 35 -8.60 -3.33 -13.31
N PHE A 36 -9.33 -2.33 -13.82
CA PHE A 36 -10.67 -2.55 -14.37
C PHE A 36 -10.66 -3.38 -15.65
N THR A 37 -9.66 -3.19 -16.52
CA THR A 37 -9.46 -4.03 -17.69
C THR A 37 -9.25 -5.49 -17.28
N HIS A 38 -8.38 -5.73 -16.30
CA HIS A 38 -8.14 -7.08 -15.80
C HIS A 38 -9.41 -7.71 -15.19
N LEU A 39 -10.20 -6.93 -14.43
CA LEU A 39 -11.49 -7.40 -13.89
C LEU A 39 -12.49 -7.78 -14.99
N SER A 40 -12.44 -7.12 -16.15
CA SER A 40 -13.34 -7.44 -17.27
C SER A 40 -13.02 -8.79 -17.93
N PHE A 41 -11.78 -9.28 -17.79
CA PHE A 41 -11.34 -10.57 -18.32
C PHE A 41 -11.40 -11.70 -17.28
N THR A 42 -11.54 -11.37 -16.00
CA THR A 42 -11.65 -12.36 -14.92
C THR A 42 -13.08 -12.39 -14.42
N THR A 43 -13.61 -13.59 -14.15
CA THR A 43 -14.96 -13.74 -13.56
C THR A 43 -14.97 -13.06 -12.19
N ILE A 44 -15.95 -12.18 -11.95
CA ILE A 44 -16.08 -11.40 -10.69
C ILE A 44 -16.11 -12.30 -9.44
N LEU A 45 -16.43 -13.58 -9.62
CA LEU A 45 -16.56 -14.60 -8.57
C LEU A 45 -15.21 -15.23 -8.15
N VAL A 46 -14.12 -15.01 -8.91
CA VAL A 46 -12.81 -15.56 -8.58
C VAL A 46 -11.99 -14.47 -7.89
N PHE A 47 -11.41 -14.81 -6.75
CA PHE A 47 -10.52 -13.89 -6.02
C PHE A 47 -9.35 -13.46 -6.91
N ASN A 48 -9.27 -12.18 -7.20
CA ASN A 48 -8.25 -11.62 -8.09
C ASN A 48 -6.92 -11.42 -7.36
N GLY A 49 -6.28 -12.51 -6.92
CA GLY A 49 -5.03 -12.47 -6.17
C GLY A 49 -3.89 -11.77 -6.93
N ILE A 50 -3.79 -11.97 -8.24
CA ILE A 50 -2.71 -11.38 -9.06
C ILE A 50 -2.87 -9.85 -9.13
N GLY A 51 -4.06 -9.36 -9.46
CA GLY A 51 -4.30 -7.92 -9.55
C GLY A 51 -4.06 -7.21 -8.21
N ILE A 52 -4.50 -7.83 -7.12
CA ILE A 52 -4.29 -7.32 -5.76
C ILE A 52 -2.80 -7.31 -5.39
N THR A 53 -2.07 -8.38 -5.72
CA THR A 53 -0.62 -8.47 -5.49
C THR A 53 0.13 -7.35 -6.21
N VAL A 54 -0.18 -7.11 -7.48
CA VAL A 54 0.46 -6.04 -8.26
C VAL A 54 0.19 -4.68 -7.64
N ILE A 55 -1.06 -4.38 -7.29
CA ILE A 55 -1.45 -3.09 -6.69
C ILE A 55 -0.77 -2.87 -5.34
N THR A 56 -0.71 -3.91 -4.48
CA THR A 56 -0.02 -3.83 -3.18
C THR A 56 1.48 -3.65 -3.34
N GLY A 57 2.10 -4.35 -4.30
CA GLY A 57 3.52 -4.18 -4.63
C GLY A 57 3.83 -2.76 -5.11
N LEU A 58 3.00 -2.20 -5.99
CA LEU A 58 3.16 -0.82 -6.46
C LEU A 58 3.00 0.19 -5.31
N ALA A 59 2.05 -0.03 -4.41
CA ALA A 59 1.87 0.82 -3.23
C ALA A 59 3.09 0.80 -2.31
N MET A 60 3.67 -0.39 -2.08
CA MET A 60 4.90 -0.56 -1.30
C MET A 60 6.06 0.22 -1.92
N VAL A 61 6.29 0.05 -3.22
CA VAL A 61 7.38 0.76 -3.95
C VAL A 61 7.19 2.27 -3.87
N MET A 62 5.97 2.77 -4.03
CA MET A 62 5.69 4.20 -3.95
C MET A 62 5.87 4.76 -2.54
N ALA A 63 5.49 4.01 -1.50
CA ALA A 63 5.74 4.40 -0.11
C ALA A 63 7.25 4.43 0.21
N MET A 64 8.02 3.45 -0.29
CA MET A 64 9.48 3.44 -0.17
C MET A 64 10.12 4.62 -0.90
N TYR A 65 9.66 4.94 -2.11
CA TYR A 65 10.15 6.10 -2.86
C TYR A 65 9.83 7.42 -2.14
N ALA A 66 8.64 7.55 -1.57
CA ALA A 66 8.25 8.72 -0.79
C ALA A 66 9.14 8.87 0.47
N LEU A 67 9.40 7.77 1.17
CA LEU A 67 10.32 7.76 2.31
C LEU A 67 11.76 8.14 1.89
N TYR A 68 12.24 7.57 0.78
CA TYR A 68 13.55 7.90 0.24
C TYR A 68 13.69 9.39 -0.10
N THR A 69 12.71 9.98 -0.79
CA THR A 69 12.71 11.41 -1.11
C THR A 69 12.67 12.29 0.13
N MET A 70 11.97 11.86 1.17
CA MET A 70 11.94 12.52 2.46
C MET A 70 13.31 12.50 3.14
N LEU A 71 13.99 11.35 3.15
CA LEU A 71 15.32 11.21 3.74
C LEU A 71 16.38 12.05 3.03
N GLN A 72 16.22 12.28 1.73
CA GLN A 72 17.10 13.16 0.97
C GLN A 72 16.84 14.65 1.18
N SER A 73 15.67 15.02 1.67
CA SER A 73 15.34 16.41 1.94
C SER A 73 16.11 16.89 3.19
N LYS A 74 16.96 17.92 3.02
CA LYS A 74 17.76 18.51 4.11
C LYS A 74 16.90 19.22 5.18
N VAL A 75 15.58 19.24 5.02
CA VAL A 75 14.64 20.00 5.85
C VAL A 75 14.22 19.23 7.11
N VAL A 76 14.33 17.89 7.11
CA VAL A 76 13.84 17.08 8.23
C VAL A 76 14.97 16.74 9.18
N ILE A 77 15.11 17.53 10.23
CA ILE A 77 16.12 17.35 11.28
C ILE A 77 15.72 16.24 12.27
N GLN A 78 14.41 15.98 12.43
CA GLN A 78 13.86 14.96 13.35
C GLN A 78 12.73 14.16 12.67
N LEU A 79 13.09 13.08 11.99
CA LEU A 79 12.15 12.20 11.29
C LEU A 79 11.06 11.65 12.20
N GLU A 80 11.41 11.28 13.40
CA GLU A 80 10.51 10.72 14.42
C GLU A 80 9.39 11.67 14.86
N THR A 81 9.55 12.98 14.64
CA THR A 81 8.52 13.97 14.95
C THR A 81 7.56 14.20 13.79
N SER A 82 7.87 13.70 12.60
CA SER A 82 7.08 13.89 11.39
C SER A 82 5.95 12.85 11.28
N GLY A 83 4.71 13.32 11.25
CA GLY A 83 3.56 12.46 10.98
C GLY A 83 3.63 11.79 9.61
N TYR A 84 4.18 12.47 8.61
CA TYR A 84 4.38 11.93 7.28
C TYR A 84 5.37 10.75 7.25
N PHE A 85 6.45 10.82 8.03
CA PHE A 85 7.39 9.70 8.20
C PHE A 85 6.66 8.45 8.72
N TRP A 86 5.92 8.59 9.83
CA TRP A 86 5.19 7.48 10.42
C TRP A 86 4.10 6.93 9.52
N ALA A 87 3.40 7.78 8.76
CA ALA A 87 2.42 7.32 7.79
C ALA A 87 3.06 6.45 6.69
N ASN A 88 4.21 6.87 6.14
CA ASN A 88 4.93 6.06 5.14
C ASN A 88 5.46 4.74 5.73
N VAL A 89 5.95 4.74 6.97
CA VAL A 89 6.33 3.50 7.68
C VAL A 89 5.12 2.58 7.80
N GLY A 90 3.96 3.11 8.20
CA GLY A 90 2.71 2.34 8.26
C GLY A 90 2.31 1.74 6.91
N PHE A 91 2.40 2.50 5.83
CA PHE A 91 2.12 2.00 4.47
C PHE A 91 3.08 0.89 4.07
N ILE A 92 4.40 1.05 4.30
CA ILE A 92 5.40 0.05 3.98
C ILE A 92 5.10 -1.25 4.74
N VAL A 93 4.90 -1.19 6.05
CA VAL A 93 4.60 -2.37 6.87
C VAL A 93 3.33 -3.07 6.39
N PHE A 94 2.25 -2.32 6.18
CA PHE A 94 0.97 -2.87 5.75
C PHE A 94 1.02 -3.49 4.36
N PHE A 95 1.57 -2.76 3.38
CA PHE A 95 1.61 -3.24 2.00
C PHE A 95 2.63 -4.35 1.78
N SER A 96 3.79 -4.33 2.45
CA SER A 96 4.77 -5.42 2.34
C SER A 96 4.24 -6.74 2.91
N GLY A 97 3.61 -6.69 4.07
CA GLY A 97 3.02 -7.88 4.68
C GLY A 97 1.85 -8.45 3.85
N ASN A 98 0.97 -7.58 3.36
CA ASN A 98 -0.13 -8.00 2.48
C ASN A 98 0.37 -8.47 1.10
N PHE A 99 1.43 -7.87 0.55
CA PHE A 99 2.04 -8.32 -0.70
C PHE A 99 2.48 -9.78 -0.59
N VAL A 100 3.19 -10.14 0.48
CA VAL A 100 3.61 -11.53 0.74
C VAL A 100 2.39 -12.44 0.88
N LEU A 101 1.37 -12.02 1.65
CA LEU A 101 0.15 -12.80 1.82
C LEU A 101 -0.53 -13.06 0.48
N PHE A 102 -0.69 -12.04 -0.37
CA PHE A 102 -1.34 -12.17 -1.67
C PHE A 102 -0.54 -12.98 -2.70
N LEU A 103 0.80 -12.98 -2.62
CA LEU A 103 1.63 -13.87 -3.46
C LEU A 103 1.27 -15.34 -3.26
N PHE A 104 0.98 -15.73 -2.03
CA PHE A 104 0.67 -17.11 -1.69
C PHE A 104 -0.81 -17.47 -1.75
N VAL A 105 -1.71 -16.49 -1.86
CA VAL A 105 -3.16 -16.76 -1.93
C VAL A 105 -3.51 -17.74 -3.04
N ASN A 106 -3.03 -17.49 -4.26
CA ASN A 106 -3.33 -18.36 -5.41
C ASN A 106 -2.76 -19.78 -5.24
N TYR A 107 -1.68 -19.94 -4.50
CA TYR A 107 -1.10 -21.23 -4.17
C TYR A 107 -1.97 -21.97 -3.16
N PHE A 108 -2.31 -21.34 -2.04
CA PHE A 108 -3.12 -21.95 -0.99
C PHE A 108 -4.57 -22.19 -1.42
N GLU A 109 -5.16 -21.35 -2.26
CA GLU A 109 -6.49 -21.54 -2.83
C GLU A 109 -6.57 -22.87 -3.62
N LYS A 110 -5.48 -23.26 -4.30
CA LYS A 110 -5.42 -24.50 -5.09
C LYS A 110 -4.98 -25.72 -4.29
N THR A 111 -4.20 -25.55 -3.24
CA THR A 111 -3.59 -26.65 -2.49
C THR A 111 -4.29 -26.95 -1.17
N ASP A 112 -4.62 -25.92 -0.41
CA ASP A 112 -5.27 -26.07 0.90
C ASP A 112 -6.01 -24.79 1.32
N ILE A 113 -7.29 -24.76 1.01
CA ILE A 113 -8.16 -23.62 1.34
C ILE A 113 -8.33 -23.43 2.86
N THR A 114 -8.13 -24.48 3.65
CA THR A 114 -8.23 -24.42 5.11
C THR A 114 -7.10 -23.60 5.69
N VAL A 115 -5.90 -23.79 5.18
CA VAL A 115 -4.72 -22.97 5.54
C VAL A 115 -4.95 -21.51 5.20
N LEU A 116 -5.51 -21.23 4.01
CA LEU A 116 -5.83 -19.86 3.62
C LEU A 116 -6.87 -19.23 4.54
N ALA A 117 -7.92 -19.96 4.89
CA ALA A 117 -8.98 -19.49 5.79
C ALA A 117 -8.48 -19.14 7.19
N LEU A 118 -7.41 -19.79 7.66
CA LEU A 118 -6.75 -19.48 8.94
C LEU A 118 -5.74 -18.34 8.82
N LEU A 119 -4.89 -18.37 7.79
CA LEU A 119 -3.83 -17.37 7.60
C LEU A 119 -4.37 -15.98 7.28
N TRP A 120 -5.44 -15.91 6.48
CA TRP A 120 -6.00 -14.64 6.06
C TRP A 120 -6.43 -13.76 7.23
N PRO A 121 -7.34 -14.18 8.14
CA PRO A 121 -7.75 -13.33 9.25
C PRO A 121 -6.60 -13.08 10.23
N LEU A 122 -5.73 -14.07 10.45
CA LEU A 122 -4.62 -13.93 11.39
C LEU A 122 -3.59 -12.90 10.89
N VAL A 123 -3.08 -13.06 9.69
CA VAL A 123 -2.02 -12.20 9.15
C VAL A 123 -2.57 -10.84 8.75
N HIS A 124 -3.65 -10.80 7.96
CA HIS A 124 -4.22 -9.55 7.47
C HIS A 124 -4.72 -8.65 8.61
N ASN A 125 -5.46 -9.20 9.58
CA ASN A 125 -5.96 -8.41 10.69
C ASN A 125 -4.84 -7.95 11.64
N THR A 126 -3.81 -8.77 11.82
CA THR A 126 -2.63 -8.35 12.60
C THR A 126 -1.93 -7.19 11.94
N LEU A 127 -1.67 -7.26 10.62
CA LEU A 127 -1.08 -6.17 9.86
C LEU A 127 -1.95 -4.91 9.88
N LEU A 128 -3.27 -5.07 9.76
CA LEU A 128 -4.21 -3.97 9.83
C LEU A 128 -4.19 -3.27 11.21
N ASN A 129 -4.09 -4.04 12.29
CA ASN A 129 -4.00 -3.47 13.63
C ASN A 129 -2.66 -2.74 13.85
N ILE A 130 -1.54 -3.32 13.42
CA ILE A 130 -0.23 -2.66 13.46
C ILE A 130 -0.28 -1.35 12.66
N TYR A 131 -0.83 -1.39 11.45
CA TYR A 131 -1.02 -0.22 10.61
C TYR A 131 -1.84 0.87 11.31
N ARG A 132 -2.97 0.52 11.94
CA ARG A 132 -3.81 1.46 12.69
C ARG A 132 -3.06 2.12 13.84
N ILE A 133 -2.25 1.36 14.59
CA ILE A 133 -1.41 1.89 15.67
C ILE A 133 -0.42 2.91 15.09
N ILE A 134 0.30 2.55 14.04
CA ILE A 134 1.28 3.44 13.40
C ILE A 134 0.59 4.70 12.85
N MET A 135 -0.58 4.57 12.22
CA MET A 135 -1.35 5.73 11.72
C MET A 135 -1.85 6.62 12.85
N THR A 136 -2.20 6.06 14.02
CA THR A 136 -2.54 6.86 15.21
C THR A 136 -1.33 7.66 15.67
N ILE A 137 -0.14 7.06 15.71
CA ILE A 137 1.10 7.77 16.00
C ILE A 137 1.33 8.89 14.96
N ALA A 138 1.15 8.60 13.67
CA ALA A 138 1.30 9.59 12.61
C ALA A 138 0.40 10.81 12.80
N LEU A 139 -0.87 10.60 13.18
CA LEU A 139 -1.85 11.66 13.40
C LEU A 139 -1.55 12.52 14.64
N THR A 140 -0.86 11.99 15.64
CA THR A 140 -0.46 12.73 16.85
C THR A 140 0.82 13.55 16.64
N ARG A 141 1.54 13.33 15.53
CA ARG A 141 2.78 14.04 15.22
C ARG A 141 2.50 15.27 14.35
N LYS A 142 3.39 16.26 14.44
CA LYS A 142 3.27 17.47 13.62
C LYS A 142 3.42 17.11 12.12
N THR A 143 2.51 17.62 11.30
CA THR A 143 2.70 17.66 9.84
C THR A 143 3.65 18.82 9.56
N ILE A 144 4.92 18.49 9.37
CA ILE A 144 5.92 19.46 8.90
C ILE A 144 6.01 19.37 7.39
#